data_020df172d8b0eab0aee4a5e25cf29e74
#
_entry.id   020df172d8b0eab0aee4a5e25cf29e74
#
_cell.length_a   1.000
_cell.length_b   1.000
_cell.length_c   1.000
_cell.angle_alpha   90.00
_cell.angle_beta   90.00
_cell.angle_gamma   90.00
#
_symmetry.space_group_name_H-M   'P 1'
#
loop_
_entity.id
_entity.type
_entity.pdbx_description
1 polymer ?
#
loop_
_entity_poly.entity_id
_entity_poly.type
_entity_poly.pdbx_seq_one_letter_code
_entity_poly.pdbx_strand_id
1 'polypeptide(L)'
;MSAVRRGLESLIPALRRFARALARDSETADDLVQDTLVRALRGEHLFHGGDLRTWTFTILLNLDRNRRRGLARKPFLAVIEDIDPAGPPGTDGTGRDIERGLVLLPQEQREVLLLVALEGLSYREAAEVQGVPIGTVMSRLSRARTALRTHLEGERPRLRQVK
;
A
#
# COMPACT_ATOMS: atom_id res chain seq x y z
N MET A 1 8.34 26.45 -12.38
CA MET A 1 8.08 25.12 -11.75
C MET A 1 7.78 24.12 -12.87
N SER A 2 8.47 22.99 -12.89
CA SER A 2 8.31 22.00 -13.95
C SER A 2 6.93 21.32 -13.91
N ALA A 3 6.51 20.75 -15.05
CA ALA A 3 5.26 19.98 -15.10
C ALA A 3 5.29 18.78 -14.16
N VAL A 4 6.46 18.15 -14.00
CA VAL A 4 6.66 17.02 -13.07
C VAL A 4 6.42 17.47 -11.64
N ARG A 5 6.97 18.58 -11.21
CA ARG A 5 6.76 19.11 -9.86
C ARG A 5 5.29 19.35 -9.55
N ARG A 6 4.58 20.03 -10.45
CA ARG A 6 3.12 20.23 -10.28
C ARG A 6 2.35 18.92 -10.22
N GLY A 7 2.72 17.98 -11.06
CA GLY A 7 2.13 16.65 -11.04
C GLY A 7 2.39 15.89 -9.75
N LEU A 8 3.61 15.96 -9.23
CA LEU A 8 3.97 15.35 -7.93
C LEU A 8 3.19 15.96 -6.77
N GLU A 9 3.02 17.28 -6.75
CA GLU A 9 2.20 17.94 -5.73
C GLU A 9 0.76 17.41 -5.70
N SER A 10 0.18 17.22 -6.87
CA SER A 10 -1.19 16.68 -6.98
C SER A 10 -1.30 15.21 -6.52
N LEU A 11 -0.20 14.47 -6.54
CA LEU A 11 -0.16 13.07 -6.09
C LEU A 11 0.05 12.89 -4.58
N ILE A 12 0.44 13.94 -3.85
CA ILE A 12 0.76 13.83 -2.42
C ILE A 12 -0.38 13.20 -1.61
N PRO A 13 -1.65 13.58 -1.77
CA PRO A 13 -2.73 12.93 -1.02
C PRO A 13 -2.84 11.42 -1.28
N ALA A 14 -2.69 11.00 -2.53
CA ALA A 14 -2.72 9.59 -2.91
C ALA A 14 -1.52 8.82 -2.35
N LEU A 15 -0.33 9.39 -2.43
CA LEU A 15 0.89 8.80 -1.87
C LEU A 15 0.78 8.60 -0.36
N ARG A 16 0.26 9.60 0.36
CA ARG A 16 0.03 9.50 1.81
C ARG A 16 -0.97 8.41 2.16
N ARG A 17 -2.08 8.37 1.46
CA ARG A 17 -3.13 7.36 1.67
C ARG A 17 -2.58 5.96 1.45
N PHE A 18 -1.88 5.75 0.35
CA PHE A 18 -1.27 4.47 0.01
C PHE A 18 -0.18 4.07 1.02
N ALA A 19 0.71 4.99 1.36
CA ALA A 19 1.79 4.73 2.32
C ALA A 19 1.25 4.36 3.71
N ARG A 20 0.20 5.01 4.18
CA ARG A 20 -0.45 4.70 5.45
C ARG A 20 -1.12 3.32 5.46
N ALA A 21 -1.71 2.93 4.35
CA ALA A 21 -2.30 1.60 4.20
C ALA A 21 -1.24 0.50 4.05
N LEU A 22 -0.08 0.83 3.50
CA LEU A 22 1.03 -0.09 3.26
C LEU A 22 1.92 -0.25 4.51
N ALA A 23 2.29 0.85 5.14
CA ALA A 23 3.08 0.87 6.37
C ALA A 23 2.18 0.82 7.60
N ARG A 24 2.65 0.19 8.66
CA ARG A 24 1.84 -0.03 9.87
C ARG A 24 1.75 1.19 10.78
N ASP A 25 2.68 2.12 10.66
CA ASP A 25 2.73 3.32 11.49
C ASP A 25 2.81 4.59 10.63
N SER A 26 2.33 5.70 11.17
CA SER A 26 2.25 6.97 10.46
C SER A 26 3.61 7.61 10.22
N GLU A 27 4.56 7.41 11.11
CA GLU A 27 5.91 7.95 10.99
C GLU A 27 6.65 7.30 9.81
N THR A 28 6.62 5.99 9.72
CA THR A 28 7.18 5.25 8.58
C THR A 28 6.49 5.64 7.27
N ALA A 29 5.17 5.79 7.27
CA ALA A 29 4.42 6.22 6.11
C ALA A 29 4.82 7.61 5.63
N ASP A 30 4.94 8.57 6.54
CA ASP A 30 5.34 9.94 6.23
C ASP A 30 6.79 10.00 5.69
N ASP A 31 7.71 9.27 6.30
CA ASP A 31 9.09 9.14 5.81
C ASP A 31 9.14 8.55 4.40
N LEU A 32 8.34 7.52 4.15
CA LEU A 32 8.26 6.88 2.85
C LEU A 32 7.75 7.83 1.76
N VAL A 33 6.74 8.63 2.05
CA VAL A 33 6.23 9.67 1.13
C VAL A 33 7.29 10.73 0.87
N GLN A 34 7.95 11.23 1.91
CA GLN A 34 8.99 12.23 1.79
C GLN A 34 10.16 11.72 0.94
N ASP A 35 10.65 10.52 1.20
CA ASP A 35 11.73 9.91 0.44
C ASP A 35 11.34 9.68 -1.03
N THR A 36 10.10 9.29 -1.27
CA THR A 36 9.55 9.13 -2.62
C THR A 36 9.59 10.45 -3.38
N LEU A 37 9.11 11.53 -2.77
CA LEU A 37 9.10 12.86 -3.39
C LEU A 37 10.52 13.39 -3.65
N VAL A 38 11.42 13.23 -2.71
CA VAL A 38 12.84 13.62 -2.87
C VAL A 38 13.46 12.86 -4.03
N ARG A 39 13.24 11.55 -4.10
CA ARG A 39 13.80 10.72 -5.17
C ARG A 39 13.20 11.03 -6.52
N ALA A 40 11.89 11.28 -6.59
CA ALA A 40 11.21 11.69 -7.82
C ALA A 40 11.73 13.05 -8.32
N LEU A 41 11.91 14.03 -7.44
CA LEU A 41 12.46 15.33 -7.80
C LEU A 41 13.91 15.26 -8.29
N ARG A 42 14.75 14.47 -7.62
CA ARG A 42 16.14 14.25 -8.04
C ARG A 42 16.23 13.48 -9.36
N GLY A 43 15.31 12.58 -9.60
CA GLY A 43 15.22 11.76 -10.80
C GLY A 43 14.31 12.32 -11.88
N GLU A 44 13.90 13.58 -11.79
CA GLU A 44 12.98 14.22 -12.75
C GLU A 44 13.46 14.09 -14.21
N HIS A 45 14.75 14.18 -14.43
CA HIS A 45 15.37 14.01 -15.75
C HIS A 45 15.27 12.57 -16.30
N LEU A 46 14.98 11.60 -15.48
CA LEU A 46 14.76 10.19 -15.87
C LEU A 46 13.31 9.92 -16.29
N PHE A 47 12.40 10.85 -16.01
CA PHE A 47 11.02 10.73 -16.42
C PHE A 47 10.86 11.19 -17.86
N HIS A 48 10.73 10.25 -18.79
CA HIS A 48 10.67 10.50 -20.22
C HIS A 48 9.24 10.52 -20.77
N GLY A 49 8.26 10.90 -19.98
CA GLY A 49 6.85 10.86 -20.35
C GLY A 49 6.17 9.57 -19.88
N GLY A 50 4.90 9.43 -20.22
CA GLY A 50 4.07 8.36 -19.70
C GLY A 50 3.29 8.79 -18.47
N ASP A 51 2.85 7.83 -17.66
CA ASP A 51 2.06 8.10 -16.48
C ASP A 51 2.94 8.42 -15.27
N LEU A 52 2.95 9.69 -14.88
CA LEU A 52 3.70 10.16 -13.71
C LEU A 52 3.27 9.43 -12.42
N ARG A 53 2.00 9.10 -12.31
CA ARG A 53 1.45 8.38 -11.17
C ARG A 53 2.07 6.98 -11.03
N THR A 54 2.04 6.20 -12.10
CA THR A 54 2.65 4.86 -12.14
C THR A 54 4.15 4.92 -11.83
N TRP A 55 4.86 5.87 -12.41
CA TRP A 55 6.29 6.08 -12.15
C TRP A 55 6.57 6.40 -10.66
N THR A 56 5.76 7.27 -10.06
CA THR A 56 5.92 7.68 -8.67
C THR A 56 5.58 6.54 -7.69
N PHE A 57 4.52 5.79 -7.94
CA PHE A 57 4.19 4.61 -7.15
C PHE A 57 5.24 3.51 -7.24
N THR A 58 5.88 3.37 -8.39
CA THR A 58 7.03 2.46 -8.55
C THR A 58 8.18 2.84 -7.63
N ILE A 59 8.51 4.13 -7.54
CA ILE A 59 9.54 4.64 -6.63
C ILE A 59 9.16 4.32 -5.19
N LEU A 60 7.94 4.63 -4.79
CA LEU A 60 7.46 4.39 -3.42
C LEU A 60 7.56 2.91 -3.04
N LEU A 61 7.08 2.04 -3.91
CA LEU A 61 7.07 0.61 -3.65
C LEU A 61 8.48 0.03 -3.55
N ASN A 62 9.40 0.48 -4.40
CA ASN A 62 10.80 0.08 -4.34
C ASN A 62 11.48 0.54 -3.05
N LEU A 63 11.20 1.76 -2.60
CA LEU A 63 11.71 2.28 -1.33
C LEU A 63 11.17 1.47 -0.14
N ASP A 64 9.90 1.15 -0.15
CA ASP A 64 9.29 0.33 0.91
C ASP A 64 9.88 -1.08 0.95
N ARG A 65 10.06 -1.70 -0.20
CA ARG A 65 10.70 -3.03 -0.31
C ARG A 65 12.13 -3.02 0.20
N ASN A 66 12.90 -1.99 -0.15
CA ASN A 66 14.28 -1.85 0.33
C ASN A 66 14.33 -1.64 1.84
N ARG A 67 13.44 -0.82 2.38
CA ARG A 67 13.32 -0.61 3.82
C ARG A 67 13.04 -1.93 4.55
N ARG A 68 12.09 -2.71 4.08
CA ARG A 68 11.73 -4.00 4.68
C ARG A 68 12.84 -5.03 4.60
N ARG A 69 13.60 -5.08 3.50
CA ARG A 69 14.80 -5.93 3.39
C ARG A 69 15.87 -5.53 4.41
N GLY A 70 16.07 -4.23 4.61
CA GLY A 70 17.00 -3.71 5.62
C GLY A 70 16.62 -4.13 7.03
N LEU A 71 15.32 -4.09 7.38
CA LEU A 71 14.81 -4.56 8.67
C LEU A 71 14.94 -6.07 8.85
N ALA A 72 14.69 -6.86 7.82
CA ALA A 72 14.84 -8.32 7.86
C ALA A 72 16.27 -8.77 8.08
N ARG A 73 17.27 -7.97 7.68
CA ARG A 73 18.72 -8.22 7.91
C ARG A 73 19.17 -7.86 9.32
N LYS A 74 18.34 -7.17 10.11
CA LYS A 74 18.62 -6.79 11.50
C LYS A 74 17.67 -7.53 12.43
N PRO A 75 17.93 -8.81 12.78
CA PRO A 75 16.95 -9.64 13.51
C PRO A 75 16.61 -9.10 14.90
N PHE A 76 17.40 -8.18 15.44
CA PHE A 76 17.24 -7.64 16.79
C PHE A 76 16.32 -6.41 16.87
N LEU A 77 15.88 -5.85 15.74
CA LEU A 77 14.96 -4.71 15.68
C LEU A 77 13.56 -5.09 15.18
N ALA A 78 13.27 -6.38 15.02
CA ALA A 78 11.91 -6.87 14.98
C ALA A 78 11.32 -6.84 16.39
N VAL A 79 11.46 -5.72 17.07
CA VAL A 79 10.54 -5.38 18.12
C VAL A 79 9.20 -5.34 17.42
N ILE A 80 8.31 -6.22 17.84
CA ILE A 80 6.88 -6.08 17.63
C ILE A 80 6.58 -4.67 18.16
N GLU A 81 6.71 -3.66 17.31
CA GLU A 81 6.10 -2.39 17.61
C GLU A 81 4.62 -2.72 17.70
N ASP A 82 4.12 -2.58 18.92
CA ASP A 82 2.70 -2.69 19.20
C ASP A 82 1.99 -1.94 18.09
N ILE A 83 1.21 -2.67 17.33
CA ILE A 83 0.31 -2.08 16.35
C ILE A 83 -0.54 -1.14 17.19
N ASP A 84 -0.21 0.15 17.16
CA ASP A 84 -1.10 1.13 17.75
C ASP A 84 -2.37 1.13 16.90
N PRO A 85 -3.46 0.54 17.39
CA PRO A 85 -4.71 0.48 16.65
C PRO A 85 -5.44 1.83 16.65
N ALA A 86 -4.78 2.90 17.09
CA ALA A 86 -5.31 4.23 17.05
C ALA A 86 -5.33 4.77 15.63
N GLY A 87 -6.14 4.16 14.79
CA GLY A 87 -6.67 4.85 13.62
C GLY A 87 -7.41 6.12 14.08
N PRO A 88 -7.56 7.11 13.20
CA PRO A 88 -8.26 8.35 13.55
C PRO A 88 -9.61 8.04 14.18
N PRO A 89 -10.01 8.74 15.25
CA PRO A 89 -11.31 8.55 15.86
C PRO A 89 -12.41 8.77 14.82
N GLY A 90 -13.23 7.77 14.57
CA GLY A 90 -14.36 7.86 13.64
C GLY A 90 -14.48 6.76 12.61
N THR A 91 -13.56 5.80 12.54
CA THR A 91 -13.82 4.59 11.77
C THR A 91 -14.77 3.69 12.55
N ASP A 92 -15.92 3.43 11.95
CA ASP A 92 -16.81 2.37 12.41
C ASP A 92 -16.06 1.02 12.45
N GLY A 93 -16.60 0.04 13.15
CA GLY A 93 -15.98 -1.28 13.33
C GLY A 93 -15.51 -1.93 12.01
N THR A 94 -16.17 -1.65 10.91
CA THR A 94 -15.87 -2.17 9.57
C THR A 94 -14.49 -1.70 9.07
N GLY A 95 -14.12 -0.44 9.28
CA GLY A 95 -12.82 0.09 8.86
C GLY A 95 -11.67 -0.61 9.58
N ARG A 96 -11.79 -0.83 10.88
CA ARG A 96 -10.77 -1.55 11.68
C ARG A 96 -10.63 -3.01 11.25
N ASP A 97 -11.74 -3.66 10.89
CA ASP A 97 -11.73 -5.05 10.45
C ASP A 97 -11.02 -5.19 9.11
N ILE A 98 -11.21 -4.23 8.20
CA ILE A 98 -10.49 -4.17 6.93
C ILE A 98 -8.99 -3.96 7.17
N GLU A 99 -8.61 -3.03 8.04
CA GLU A 99 -7.20 -2.79 8.38
C GLU A 99 -6.53 -4.04 8.95
N ARG A 100 -7.19 -4.74 9.86
CA ARG A 100 -6.69 -6.01 10.40
C ARG A 100 -6.55 -7.07 9.31
N GLY A 101 -7.52 -7.18 8.42
CA GLY A 101 -7.48 -8.10 7.30
C GLY A 101 -6.32 -7.80 6.35
N LEU A 102 -6.07 -6.54 6.06
CA LEU A 102 -4.95 -6.10 5.21
C LEU A 102 -3.59 -6.47 5.82
N VAL A 103 -3.43 -6.33 7.12
CA VAL A 103 -2.19 -6.69 7.82
C VAL A 103 -1.88 -8.19 7.71
N LEU A 104 -2.90 -9.03 7.64
CA LEU A 104 -2.75 -10.48 7.52
C LEU A 104 -2.40 -10.96 6.12
N LEU A 105 -2.57 -10.11 5.10
CA LEU A 105 -2.22 -10.47 3.72
C LEU A 105 -0.71 -10.54 3.53
N PRO A 106 -0.22 -11.50 2.73
CA PRO A 106 1.15 -11.43 2.21
C PRO A 106 1.41 -10.10 1.55
N GLN A 107 2.63 -9.60 1.63
CA GLN A 107 2.98 -8.24 1.20
C GLN A 107 2.61 -7.97 -0.27
N GLU A 108 2.93 -8.89 -1.18
CA GLU A 108 2.62 -8.71 -2.60
C GLU A 108 1.11 -8.66 -2.88
N GLN A 109 0.32 -9.39 -2.10
CA GLN A 109 -1.13 -9.36 -2.21
C GLN A 109 -1.71 -8.04 -1.67
N ARG A 110 -1.17 -7.55 -0.57
CA ARG A 110 -1.55 -6.25 -0.01
C ARG A 110 -1.24 -5.12 -0.98
N GLU A 111 -0.06 -5.11 -1.56
CA GLU A 111 0.36 -4.11 -2.54
C GLU A 111 -0.60 -4.04 -3.73
N VAL A 112 -0.92 -5.16 -4.35
CA VAL A 112 -1.79 -5.18 -5.53
C VAL A 112 -3.22 -4.78 -5.18
N LEU A 113 -3.72 -5.19 -4.03
CA LEU A 113 -5.05 -4.82 -3.58
C LEU A 113 -5.16 -3.31 -3.36
N LEU A 114 -4.15 -2.71 -2.72
CA LEU A 114 -4.11 -1.26 -2.49
C LEU A 114 -3.94 -0.47 -3.79
N LEU A 115 -3.08 -0.92 -4.70
CA LEU A 115 -2.90 -0.25 -6.00
C LEU A 115 -4.19 -0.23 -6.82
N VAL A 116 -4.90 -1.34 -6.89
CA VAL A 116 -6.10 -1.48 -7.71
C VAL A 116 -7.35 -0.94 -7.00
N ALA A 117 -7.61 -1.40 -5.78
CA ALA A 117 -8.85 -1.07 -5.08
C ALA A 117 -8.82 0.31 -4.41
N LEU A 118 -7.71 0.70 -3.81
CA LEU A 118 -7.60 1.99 -3.11
C LEU A 118 -7.24 3.12 -4.07
N GLU A 119 -6.27 2.90 -4.95
CA GLU A 119 -5.73 3.94 -5.84
C GLU A 119 -6.31 3.90 -7.25
N GLY A 120 -7.07 2.87 -7.59
CA GLY A 120 -7.76 2.79 -8.87
C GLY A 120 -6.84 2.58 -10.08
N LEU A 121 -5.64 2.01 -9.88
CA LEU A 121 -4.77 1.66 -10.99
C LEU A 121 -5.39 0.52 -11.80
N SER A 122 -5.16 0.54 -13.10
CA SER A 122 -5.48 -0.63 -13.94
C SER A 122 -4.57 -1.81 -13.60
N TYR A 123 -4.95 -2.99 -14.01
CA TYR A 123 -4.12 -4.19 -13.81
C TYR A 123 -2.76 -4.06 -14.50
N ARG A 124 -2.74 -3.43 -15.68
CA ARG A 124 -1.51 -3.14 -16.42
C ARG A 124 -0.61 -2.18 -15.66
N GLU A 125 -1.16 -1.09 -15.15
CA GLU A 125 -0.43 -0.11 -14.35
C GLU A 125 0.10 -0.74 -13.06
N ALA A 126 -0.71 -1.54 -12.36
CA ALA A 126 -0.29 -2.27 -11.17
C ALA A 126 0.83 -3.28 -11.50
N ALA A 127 0.78 -3.93 -12.65
CA ALA A 127 1.83 -4.82 -13.12
C ALA A 127 3.16 -4.07 -13.35
N GLU A 128 3.11 -2.89 -13.93
CA GLU A 128 4.29 -2.03 -14.09
C GLU A 128 4.88 -1.62 -12.74
N VAL A 129 4.03 -1.18 -11.81
CA VAL A 129 4.46 -0.76 -10.47
C VAL A 129 5.10 -1.92 -9.71
N GLN A 130 4.53 -3.10 -9.76
CA GLN A 130 5.09 -4.28 -9.09
C GLN A 130 6.26 -4.94 -9.85
N GLY A 131 6.44 -4.62 -11.13
CA GLY A 131 7.47 -5.24 -11.97
C GLY A 131 7.18 -6.71 -12.25
N VAL A 132 5.92 -7.08 -12.46
CA VAL A 132 5.47 -8.45 -12.70
C VAL A 132 4.55 -8.54 -13.92
N PRO A 133 4.35 -9.74 -14.51
CA PRO A 133 3.35 -9.91 -15.56
C PRO A 133 1.93 -9.63 -15.07
N ILE A 134 1.06 -9.17 -15.96
CA ILE A 134 -0.34 -8.85 -15.64
C ILE A 134 -1.10 -10.07 -15.07
N GLY A 135 -0.80 -11.28 -15.54
CA GLY A 135 -1.39 -12.49 -14.99
C GLY A 135 -1.06 -12.71 -13.52
N THR A 136 0.13 -12.31 -13.09
CA THR A 136 0.55 -12.34 -11.68
C THR A 136 -0.25 -11.35 -10.84
N VAL A 137 -0.50 -10.14 -11.36
CA VAL A 137 -1.39 -9.17 -10.71
C VAL A 137 -2.79 -9.75 -10.52
N MET A 138 -3.35 -10.37 -11.55
CA MET A 138 -4.67 -10.98 -11.48
C MET A 138 -4.74 -12.08 -10.41
N SER A 139 -3.74 -12.96 -10.35
CA SER A 139 -3.66 -14.03 -9.35
C SER A 139 -3.54 -13.48 -7.93
N ARG A 140 -2.65 -12.52 -7.74
CA ARG A 140 -2.42 -11.88 -6.43
C ARG A 140 -3.68 -11.16 -5.95
N LEU A 141 -4.35 -10.43 -6.84
CA LEU A 141 -5.58 -9.71 -6.53
C LEU A 141 -6.72 -10.66 -6.16
N SER A 142 -6.88 -11.74 -6.89
CA SER A 142 -7.88 -12.78 -6.62
C SER A 142 -7.66 -13.40 -5.23
N ARG A 143 -6.43 -13.77 -4.92
CA ARG A 143 -6.07 -14.34 -3.61
C ARG A 143 -6.25 -13.32 -2.48
N ALA A 144 -5.87 -12.07 -2.71
CA ALA A 144 -6.05 -10.99 -1.73
C ALA A 144 -7.52 -10.76 -1.40
N ARG A 145 -8.37 -10.69 -2.41
CA ARG A 145 -9.82 -10.53 -2.24
C ARG A 145 -10.45 -11.70 -1.50
N THR A 146 -10.07 -12.92 -1.83
CA THR A 146 -10.57 -14.12 -1.16
C THR A 146 -10.16 -14.15 0.31
N ALA A 147 -8.88 -13.90 0.61
CA ALA A 147 -8.37 -13.89 1.97
C ALA A 147 -9.02 -12.78 2.82
N LEU A 148 -9.16 -11.59 2.27
CA LEU A 148 -9.82 -10.49 2.98
C LEU A 148 -11.30 -10.77 3.24
N ARG A 149 -12.01 -11.32 2.26
CA ARG A 149 -13.42 -11.71 2.41
C ARG A 149 -13.57 -12.78 3.51
N THR A 150 -12.74 -13.79 3.50
CA THR A 150 -12.74 -14.86 4.53
C THR A 150 -12.53 -14.29 5.91
N HIS A 151 -11.58 -13.37 6.06
CA HIS A 151 -11.32 -12.68 7.33
C HIS A 151 -12.55 -11.89 7.81
N LEU A 152 -13.15 -11.10 6.94
CA LEU A 152 -14.32 -10.28 7.28
C LEU A 152 -15.55 -11.12 7.61
N GLU A 153 -15.75 -12.24 6.93
CA GLU A 153 -16.86 -13.17 7.22
C GLU A 153 -16.66 -13.92 8.55
N GLY A 154 -15.41 -14.25 8.88
CA GLY A 154 -15.07 -14.90 10.14
C GLY A 154 -15.26 -14.00 11.37
N GLU A 155 -15.14 -12.69 11.22
CA GLU A 155 -15.33 -11.70 12.30
C GLU A 155 -16.79 -11.27 12.48
N ARG A 156 -17.66 -11.57 11.53
CA ARG A 156 -19.10 -11.33 11.72
C ARG A 156 -19.64 -12.29 12.77
N PRO A 157 -20.31 -11.79 13.82
CA PRO A 157 -20.98 -12.69 14.74
C PRO A 157 -21.96 -13.53 13.93
N ARG A 158 -21.78 -14.84 13.96
CA ARG A 158 -22.78 -15.74 13.42
C ARG A 158 -24.09 -15.43 14.14
N LEU A 159 -25.01 -14.79 13.45
CA LEU A 159 -26.37 -14.69 13.91
C LEU A 159 -26.84 -16.14 14.11
N ARG A 160 -26.84 -16.59 15.36
CA ARG A 160 -27.51 -17.84 15.70
C ARG A 160 -28.94 -17.70 15.23
N GLN A 161 -29.30 -18.44 14.20
CA GLN A 161 -30.72 -18.63 13.90
C GLN A 161 -31.29 -19.27 15.16
N VAL A 162 -31.95 -18.45 15.93
CA VAL A 162 -32.83 -18.95 16.99
C VAL A 162 -34.01 -19.57 16.27
N LYS A 163 -34.07 -20.89 16.30
CA LYS A 163 -35.29 -21.57 15.88
C LYS A 163 -36.41 -21.29 16.90
#